data_512b0fa725554c05ded222171a686e33
#
_entry.id   512b0fa725554c05ded222171a686e33
#
_cell.length_a   1.000
_cell.length_b   1.000
_cell.length_c   1.000
_cell.angle_alpha   90.00
_cell.angle_beta   90.00
_cell.angle_gamma   90.00
#
_symmetry.space_group_name_H-M   'P 1'
#
loop_
_entity.id
_entity.type
_entity.pdbx_description
1 polymer ?
#
loop_
_entity_poly.entity_id
_entity_poly.type
_entity_poly.pdbx_seq_one_letter_code
_entity_poly.pdbx_strand_id
1 'polypeptide(L)'
;MKHKRYKREQRTYYFESSIEVERTYRGRGGAKGKKRLKRKKPTEEQIEKQNQYNREKKLRRIIKNNFVEDDYWVLLTYKKGYRTTIKEAKADFTKFCRLLRKEYRKRGYELKWIVRTEVGKKGAAHHHFLVNRIPEGDVLIKNCWRKITGAGFPSYKHTHEEGGFKALAWYITKPPDESGEESIRNYSRSRNLAIPEPEIKRALKREMVNYPIPLPGYYIDPDSVSMGVNPITGQEYQHYIMYKLGSSELSAVQNQNGREGG
;
A
#
# COMPACT_ATOMS: atom_id res chain seq x y z
N MET A 1 3.56 -17.39 -18.87
CA MET A 1 3.27 -16.63 -20.12
C MET A 1 4.27 -15.48 -20.25
N LYS A 2 4.95 -15.31 -21.40
CA LYS A 2 5.82 -14.15 -21.65
C LYS A 2 4.92 -12.93 -21.92
N HIS A 3 4.86 -11.97 -21.00
CA HIS A 3 4.10 -10.73 -21.21
C HIS A 3 4.63 -9.97 -22.43
N LYS A 4 3.73 -9.61 -23.33
CA LYS A 4 4.04 -8.78 -24.49
C LYS A 4 4.56 -7.44 -24.01
N ARG A 5 5.77 -7.03 -24.43
CA ARG A 5 6.38 -5.75 -24.02
C ARG A 5 5.96 -4.65 -25.00
N TYR A 6 5.32 -3.61 -24.49
CA TYR A 6 4.96 -2.43 -25.27
C TYR A 6 5.91 -1.26 -24.96
N LYS A 7 6.17 -0.41 -25.93
CA LYS A 7 6.96 0.80 -25.73
C LYS A 7 6.25 1.79 -24.82
N ARG A 8 4.94 1.96 -25.00
CA ARG A 8 4.01 2.65 -24.08
C ARG A 8 3.13 1.59 -23.46
N GLU A 9 3.13 1.51 -22.15
CA GLU A 9 2.46 0.46 -21.41
C GLU A 9 1.48 1.08 -20.43
N GLN A 10 0.25 0.58 -20.43
CA GLN A 10 -0.72 0.79 -19.38
C GLN A 10 -0.75 -0.46 -18.50
N ARG A 11 -0.66 -0.26 -17.22
CA ARG A 11 -0.86 -1.26 -16.17
C ARG A 11 -2.09 -0.89 -15.38
N THR A 12 -3.05 -1.78 -15.32
CA THR A 12 -4.30 -1.61 -14.59
C THR A 12 -4.38 -2.64 -13.48
N TYR A 13 -4.52 -2.17 -12.25
CA TYR A 13 -4.71 -2.99 -11.06
C TYR A 13 -6.16 -2.86 -10.62
N TYR A 14 -6.85 -3.99 -10.51
CA TYR A 14 -8.25 -4.06 -10.08
C TYR A 14 -8.30 -4.46 -8.61
N PHE A 15 -9.04 -3.69 -7.82
CA PHE A 15 -9.35 -3.97 -6.42
C PHE A 15 -10.86 -3.95 -6.24
N GLU A 16 -11.37 -4.38 -5.09
CA GLU A 16 -12.79 -4.48 -4.81
C GLU A 16 -13.52 -3.14 -4.98
N SER A 17 -12.97 -2.07 -4.40
CA SER A 17 -13.55 -0.72 -4.38
C SER A 17 -12.92 0.25 -5.37
N SER A 18 -11.82 -0.11 -6.03
CA SER A 18 -11.03 0.84 -6.84
C SER A 18 -10.23 0.19 -7.96
N ILE A 19 -9.88 1.00 -8.95
CA ILE A 19 -9.00 0.65 -10.07
C ILE A 19 -7.84 1.63 -10.09
N GLU A 20 -6.61 1.13 -10.12
CA GLU A 20 -5.40 1.95 -10.22
C GLU A 20 -4.76 1.78 -11.59
N VAL A 21 -4.51 2.88 -12.29
CA VAL A 21 -3.97 2.90 -13.65
C VAL A 21 -2.61 3.59 -13.65
N GLU A 22 -1.62 2.94 -14.26
CA GLU A 22 -0.31 3.52 -14.54
C GLU A 22 -0.03 3.45 -16.04
N ARG A 23 0.30 4.58 -16.63
CA ARG A 23 0.76 4.67 -18.02
C ARG A 23 2.20 5.17 -18.04
N THR A 24 3.10 4.37 -18.59
CA THR A 24 4.54 4.69 -18.60
C THR A 24 5.19 4.24 -19.88
N TYR A 25 6.35 4.83 -20.19
CA TYR A 25 7.24 4.29 -21.21
C TYR A 25 8.12 3.20 -20.64
N ARG A 26 8.24 2.11 -21.37
CA ARG A 26 9.22 1.06 -21.11
C ARG A 26 10.36 1.13 -22.10
N GLY A 27 11.57 0.97 -21.58
CA GLY A 27 12.79 0.90 -22.38
C GLY A 27 13.53 2.22 -22.47
N ARG A 28 14.65 2.18 -23.17
CA ARG A 28 15.51 3.34 -23.40
C ARG A 28 14.89 4.17 -24.52
N GLY A 29 14.27 5.30 -24.19
CA GLY A 29 13.73 6.24 -25.17
C GLY A 29 14.84 6.87 -26.00
N GLY A 30 14.49 7.22 -27.21
CA GLY A 30 15.33 7.90 -28.20
C GLY A 30 14.87 7.55 -29.60
N ALA A 31 14.84 8.52 -30.51
CA ALA A 31 14.59 8.25 -31.90
C ALA A 31 15.78 7.47 -32.48
N LYS A 32 15.48 6.44 -33.30
CA LYS A 32 16.51 5.65 -33.98
C LYS A 32 17.44 6.59 -34.81
N GLY A 33 18.75 6.53 -34.59
CA GLY A 33 19.71 7.34 -35.31
C GLY A 33 20.04 8.75 -34.76
N LYS A 34 19.36 9.22 -33.70
CA LYS A 34 19.67 10.50 -33.06
C LYS A 34 20.64 10.35 -31.87
N LYS A 35 21.62 11.29 -31.81
CA LYS A 35 22.59 11.37 -30.71
C LYS A 35 21.84 11.61 -29.38
N ARG A 36 22.15 10.82 -28.36
CA ARG A 36 21.51 10.97 -27.04
C ARG A 36 22.02 12.22 -26.34
N LEU A 37 21.10 13.03 -25.86
CA LEU A 37 21.45 14.10 -24.93
C LEU A 37 22.00 13.48 -23.61
N LYS A 38 23.04 14.11 -23.05
CA LYS A 38 23.56 13.74 -21.72
C LYS A 38 22.43 13.82 -20.69
N ARG A 39 22.10 12.70 -20.07
CA ARG A 39 21.11 12.67 -18.98
C ARG A 39 21.69 13.36 -17.75
N LYS A 40 20.90 14.25 -17.14
CA LYS A 40 21.18 14.69 -15.77
C LYS A 40 21.07 13.45 -14.86
N LYS A 41 22.11 13.19 -14.07
CA LYS A 41 22.02 12.16 -13.04
C LYS A 41 21.08 12.69 -11.96
N PRO A 42 20.11 11.88 -11.48
CA PRO A 42 19.27 12.28 -10.36
C PRO A 42 20.15 12.46 -9.10
N THR A 43 19.77 13.38 -8.21
CA THR A 43 20.40 13.51 -6.91
C THR A 43 20.02 12.33 -6.01
N GLU A 44 20.82 12.07 -4.98
CA GLU A 44 20.51 11.01 -4.00
C GLU A 44 19.14 11.23 -3.35
N GLU A 45 18.80 12.47 -3.02
CA GLU A 45 17.49 12.85 -2.49
C GLU A 45 16.34 12.51 -3.45
N GLN A 46 16.51 12.78 -4.74
CA GLN A 46 15.51 12.43 -5.77
C GLN A 46 15.35 10.91 -5.89
N ILE A 47 16.45 10.17 -5.79
CA ILE A 47 16.44 8.71 -5.82
C ILE A 47 15.70 8.19 -4.59
N GLU A 48 15.95 8.74 -3.41
CA GLU A 48 15.34 8.29 -2.17
C GLU A 48 13.85 8.60 -2.13
N LYS A 49 13.43 9.80 -2.53
CA LYS A 49 12.01 10.17 -2.68
C LYS A 49 11.28 9.21 -3.64
N GLN A 50 11.91 8.87 -4.78
CA GLN A 50 11.33 7.93 -5.74
C GLN A 50 11.25 6.51 -5.16
N ASN A 51 12.27 6.07 -4.45
CA ASN A 51 12.29 4.76 -3.79
C ASN A 51 11.22 4.67 -2.70
N GLN A 52 11.04 5.74 -1.91
CA GLN A 52 10.01 5.82 -0.88
C GLN A 52 8.61 5.75 -1.50
N TYR A 53 8.37 6.53 -2.54
CA TYR A 53 7.11 6.50 -3.29
C TYR A 53 6.82 5.10 -3.86
N ASN A 54 7.81 4.43 -4.41
CA ASN A 54 7.65 3.08 -4.96
C ASN A 54 7.37 2.03 -3.86
N ARG A 55 8.01 2.16 -2.69
CA ARG A 55 7.76 1.30 -1.52
C ARG A 55 6.33 1.46 -1.00
N GLU A 56 5.89 2.71 -0.79
CA GLU A 56 4.54 3.04 -0.37
C GLU A 56 3.51 2.48 -1.34
N LYS A 57 3.63 2.79 -2.62
CA LYS A 57 2.73 2.33 -3.67
C LYS A 57 2.63 0.81 -3.73
N LYS A 58 3.76 0.11 -3.65
CA LYS A 58 3.78 -1.35 -3.63
C LYS A 58 3.04 -1.91 -2.40
N LEU A 59 3.29 -1.34 -1.23
CA LEU A 59 2.64 -1.79 0.00
C LEU A 59 1.15 -1.48 -0.01
N ARG A 60 0.75 -0.29 -0.44
CA ARG A 60 -0.65 0.11 -0.57
C ARG A 60 -1.44 -0.87 -1.43
N ARG A 61 -0.89 -1.28 -2.58
CA ARG A 61 -1.51 -2.29 -3.45
C ARG A 61 -1.65 -3.65 -2.76
N ILE A 62 -0.65 -4.06 -1.98
CA ILE A 62 -0.73 -5.30 -1.18
C ILE A 62 -1.82 -5.18 -0.12
N ILE A 63 -1.92 -4.04 0.57
CA ILE A 63 -2.98 -3.81 1.57
C ILE A 63 -4.34 -3.90 0.90
N LYS A 64 -4.60 -3.15 -0.15
CA LYS A 64 -5.86 -3.17 -0.90
C LYS A 64 -6.30 -4.56 -1.38
N ASN A 65 -5.34 -5.43 -1.68
CA ASN A 65 -5.62 -6.78 -2.20
C ASN A 65 -5.86 -7.83 -1.11
N ASN A 66 -5.58 -7.53 0.16
CA ASN A 66 -5.59 -8.51 1.23
C ASN A 66 -6.35 -8.11 2.48
N PHE A 67 -6.63 -6.82 2.63
CA PHE A 67 -7.29 -6.26 3.80
C PHE A 67 -8.49 -5.43 3.35
N VAL A 68 -9.49 -5.38 4.22
CA VAL A 68 -10.75 -4.65 3.99
C VAL A 68 -10.91 -3.57 5.06
N GLU A 69 -11.90 -2.71 4.86
CA GLU A 69 -12.37 -1.80 5.89
C GLU A 69 -12.76 -2.60 7.16
N ASP A 70 -12.55 -2.01 8.33
CA ASP A 70 -12.74 -2.64 9.64
C ASP A 70 -11.73 -3.73 10.04
N ASP A 71 -10.74 -4.07 9.23
CA ASP A 71 -9.60 -4.84 9.71
C ASP A 71 -8.87 -4.10 10.82
N TYR A 72 -8.12 -4.80 11.64
CA TYR A 72 -7.51 -4.20 12.82
C TYR A 72 -6.14 -3.59 12.53
N TRP A 73 -5.98 -2.32 12.89
CA TRP A 73 -4.71 -1.66 13.07
C TRP A 73 -4.38 -1.61 14.58
N VAL A 74 -3.43 -2.44 15.01
CA VAL A 74 -3.15 -2.70 16.42
C VAL A 74 -1.79 -2.14 16.80
N LEU A 75 -1.75 -1.38 17.91
CA LEU A 75 -0.52 -1.03 18.58
C LEU A 75 -0.25 -2.04 19.69
N LEU A 76 0.76 -2.89 19.54
CA LEU A 76 1.19 -3.84 20.56
C LEU A 76 2.33 -3.22 21.37
N THR A 77 2.12 -3.04 22.67
CA THR A 77 3.10 -2.48 23.60
C THR A 77 3.51 -3.47 24.67
N TYR A 78 4.67 -3.26 25.28
CA TYR A 78 5.14 -4.00 26.44
C TYR A 78 4.68 -3.33 27.74
N LYS A 79 4.91 -4.00 28.88
CA LYS A 79 4.66 -3.43 30.20
C LYS A 79 5.44 -2.12 30.40
N LYS A 80 4.82 -1.16 31.06
CA LYS A 80 5.47 0.11 31.41
C LYS A 80 6.81 -0.14 32.12
N GLY A 81 7.85 0.53 31.69
CA GLY A 81 9.20 0.37 32.23
C GLY A 81 10.02 -0.78 31.63
N TYR A 82 9.40 -1.72 30.92
CA TYR A 82 10.12 -2.79 30.24
C TYR A 82 10.85 -2.24 29.01
N ARG A 83 12.11 -2.59 28.88
CA ARG A 83 12.94 -2.23 27.73
C ARG A 83 13.41 -3.49 27.03
N THR A 84 13.30 -3.49 25.71
CA THR A 84 13.74 -4.61 24.88
C THR A 84 14.40 -4.05 23.63
N THR A 85 15.38 -4.77 23.12
CA THR A 85 16.00 -4.43 21.86
C THR A 85 15.06 -4.71 20.69
N ILE A 86 15.26 -4.08 19.54
CA ILE A 86 14.51 -4.38 18.30
C ILE A 86 14.60 -5.87 17.94
N LYS A 87 15.77 -6.49 18.14
CA LYS A 87 15.98 -7.91 17.86
C LYS A 87 15.10 -8.80 18.73
N GLU A 88 15.07 -8.55 20.02
CA GLU A 88 14.20 -9.28 20.96
C GLU A 88 12.72 -9.04 20.68
N ALA A 89 12.33 -7.78 20.46
CA ALA A 89 10.96 -7.43 20.10
C ALA A 89 10.48 -8.16 18.83
N LYS A 90 11.31 -8.26 17.79
CA LYS A 90 11.01 -9.05 16.58
C LYS A 90 10.91 -10.55 16.86
N ALA A 91 11.72 -11.07 17.78
CA ALA A 91 11.63 -12.48 18.22
C ALA A 91 10.32 -12.75 18.96
N ASP A 92 9.93 -11.86 19.87
CA ASP A 92 8.66 -11.96 20.59
C ASP A 92 7.45 -11.85 19.65
N PHE A 93 7.49 -10.93 18.69
CA PHE A 93 6.46 -10.83 17.66
C PHE A 93 6.36 -12.12 16.82
N THR A 94 7.49 -12.77 16.54
CA THR A 94 7.50 -14.06 15.82
C THR A 94 6.83 -15.17 16.62
N LYS A 95 7.11 -15.25 17.93
CA LYS A 95 6.44 -16.19 18.84
C LYS A 95 4.94 -15.90 18.93
N PHE A 96 4.57 -14.62 19.08
CA PHE A 96 3.19 -14.17 19.09
C PHE A 96 2.43 -14.57 17.83
N CYS A 97 2.98 -14.29 16.64
CA CYS A 97 2.37 -14.69 15.35
C CYS A 97 2.19 -16.20 15.23
N ARG A 98 3.10 -17.00 15.79
CA ARG A 98 2.97 -18.46 15.80
C ARG A 98 1.76 -18.92 16.63
N LEU A 99 1.56 -18.34 17.82
CA LEU A 99 0.40 -18.59 18.65
C LEU A 99 -0.89 -18.12 17.99
N LEU A 100 -0.92 -16.89 17.54
CA LEU A 100 -2.10 -16.28 16.91
C LEU A 100 -2.54 -17.07 15.67
N ARG A 101 -1.58 -17.50 14.82
CA ARG A 101 -1.88 -18.33 13.65
C ARG A 101 -2.55 -19.66 14.05
N LYS A 102 -2.12 -20.27 15.15
CA LYS A 102 -2.76 -21.50 15.66
C LYS A 102 -4.22 -21.24 16.05
N GLU A 103 -4.48 -20.12 16.72
CA GLU A 103 -5.84 -19.75 17.15
C GLU A 103 -6.76 -19.40 15.97
N TYR A 104 -6.24 -18.69 14.94
CA TYR A 104 -6.96 -18.42 13.70
C TYR A 104 -7.34 -19.71 12.98
N ARG A 105 -6.38 -20.64 12.80
CA ARG A 105 -6.61 -21.94 12.13
C ARG A 105 -7.65 -22.80 12.85
N LYS A 106 -7.68 -22.83 14.18
CA LYS A 106 -8.72 -23.53 14.94
C LYS A 106 -10.13 -23.06 14.62
N ARG A 107 -10.27 -21.80 14.14
CA ARG A 107 -11.53 -21.17 13.79
C ARG A 107 -11.80 -21.17 12.27
N GLY A 108 -10.95 -21.85 11.49
CA GLY A 108 -11.09 -21.93 10.03
C GLY A 108 -10.57 -20.72 9.27
N TYR A 109 -9.82 -19.82 9.91
CA TYR A 109 -9.31 -18.60 9.28
C TYR A 109 -7.79 -18.66 9.03
N GLU A 110 -7.35 -17.98 7.98
CA GLU A 110 -5.93 -17.71 7.76
C GLU A 110 -5.53 -16.38 8.39
N LEU A 111 -4.39 -16.36 9.08
CA LEU A 111 -3.82 -15.15 9.64
C LEU A 111 -3.04 -14.40 8.55
N LYS A 112 -3.53 -13.22 8.15
CA LYS A 112 -2.87 -12.26 7.27
C LYS A 112 -2.39 -11.06 8.10
N TRP A 113 -1.16 -10.61 7.87
CA TRP A 113 -0.63 -9.49 8.65
C TRP A 113 0.51 -8.74 7.98
N ILE A 114 0.66 -7.47 8.40
CA ILE A 114 1.81 -6.60 8.14
C ILE A 114 2.19 -5.96 9.47
N VAL A 115 3.49 -5.84 9.77
CA VAL A 115 3.98 -5.25 11.01
C VAL A 115 5.15 -4.32 10.75
N ARG A 116 5.14 -3.19 11.45
CA ARG A 116 6.29 -2.32 11.65
C ARG A 116 6.66 -2.33 13.14
N THR A 117 7.94 -2.62 13.46
CA THR A 117 8.47 -2.57 14.82
C THR A 117 9.31 -1.31 14.94
N GLU A 118 9.04 -0.52 15.97
CA GLU A 118 9.74 0.75 16.27
C GLU A 118 10.16 0.80 17.73
N VAL A 119 11.20 1.56 18.01
CA VAL A 119 11.55 1.99 19.38
C VAL A 119 11.09 3.43 19.53
N GLY A 120 10.22 3.68 20.49
CA GLY A 120 9.73 5.03 20.77
C GLY A 120 10.83 5.91 21.39
N LYS A 121 10.64 7.24 21.37
CA LYS A 121 11.59 8.25 21.94
C LYS A 121 12.03 7.94 23.38
N LYS A 122 11.25 7.21 24.14
CA LYS A 122 11.57 6.79 25.53
C LYS A 122 12.26 5.42 25.59
N GLY A 123 12.74 4.87 24.46
CA GLY A 123 13.43 3.59 24.38
C GLY A 123 12.53 2.35 24.60
N ALA A 124 11.20 2.48 24.46
CA ALA A 124 10.29 1.34 24.55
C ALA A 124 9.94 0.84 23.14
N ALA A 125 10.18 -0.45 22.89
CA ALA A 125 9.76 -1.09 21.64
C ALA A 125 8.23 -1.25 21.58
N HIS A 126 7.69 -1.13 20.38
CA HIS A 126 6.28 -1.38 20.09
C HIS A 126 6.10 -1.85 18.65
N HIS A 127 4.96 -2.49 18.38
CA HIS A 127 4.64 -2.98 17.05
C HIS A 127 3.37 -2.33 16.54
N HIS A 128 3.44 -1.75 15.36
CA HIS A 128 2.27 -1.36 14.58
C HIS A 128 1.89 -2.54 13.69
N PHE A 129 0.75 -3.13 13.96
CA PHE A 129 0.35 -4.43 13.44
C PHE A 129 -0.99 -4.34 12.71
N LEU A 130 -0.97 -4.46 11.39
CA LEU A 130 -2.17 -4.64 10.57
C LEU A 130 -2.50 -6.13 10.49
N VAL A 131 -3.74 -6.50 10.78
CA VAL A 131 -4.18 -7.89 10.80
C VAL A 131 -5.64 -8.01 10.38
N ASN A 132 -5.95 -9.04 9.59
CA ASN A 132 -7.31 -9.32 9.18
C ASN A 132 -8.20 -9.65 10.40
N ARG A 133 -9.40 -9.05 10.41
CA ARG A 133 -10.39 -9.23 11.47
C ARG A 133 -11.08 -10.59 11.35
N ILE A 134 -11.31 -11.22 12.51
CA ILE A 134 -12.18 -12.39 12.67
C ILE A 134 -13.04 -12.21 13.93
N PRO A 135 -14.12 -12.94 14.10
CA PRO A 135 -14.87 -12.95 15.36
C PRO A 135 -13.94 -13.20 16.56
N GLU A 136 -14.08 -12.40 17.63
CA GLU A 136 -13.23 -12.44 18.84
C GLU A 136 -11.72 -12.22 18.58
N GLY A 137 -11.36 -11.70 17.41
CA GLY A 137 -9.95 -11.52 17.00
C GLY A 137 -9.16 -10.63 17.97
N ASP A 138 -9.79 -9.59 18.52
CA ASP A 138 -9.23 -8.69 19.53
C ASP A 138 -8.87 -9.43 20.83
N VAL A 139 -9.77 -10.29 21.31
CA VAL A 139 -9.56 -11.14 22.50
C VAL A 139 -8.39 -12.11 22.25
N LEU A 140 -8.34 -12.72 21.09
CA LEU A 140 -7.25 -13.64 20.71
C LEU A 140 -5.90 -12.92 20.65
N ILE A 141 -5.84 -11.76 20.03
CA ILE A 141 -4.63 -10.93 19.95
C ILE A 141 -4.15 -10.57 21.34
N LYS A 142 -5.04 -10.06 22.20
CA LYS A 142 -4.74 -9.72 23.59
C LYS A 142 -4.19 -10.92 24.37
N ASN A 143 -4.85 -12.07 24.31
CA ASN A 143 -4.46 -13.26 25.04
C ASN A 143 -3.12 -13.83 24.56
N CYS A 144 -2.92 -13.89 23.25
CA CYS A 144 -1.64 -14.34 22.66
C CYS A 144 -0.49 -13.39 22.98
N TRP A 145 -0.72 -12.06 22.94
CA TRP A 145 0.30 -11.08 23.27
C TRP A 145 0.71 -11.14 24.75
N ARG A 146 -0.28 -11.27 25.65
CA ARG A 146 -0.02 -11.44 27.08
C ARG A 146 0.75 -12.71 27.42
N LYS A 147 0.51 -13.81 26.72
CA LYS A 147 1.29 -15.06 26.91
C LYS A 147 2.77 -14.89 26.61
N ILE A 148 3.12 -13.98 25.72
CA ILE A 148 4.52 -13.72 25.34
C ILE A 148 5.16 -12.68 26.26
N THR A 149 4.43 -11.61 26.60
CA THR A 149 5.00 -10.43 27.29
C THR A 149 4.66 -10.35 28.78
N GLY A 150 3.79 -11.23 29.27
CA GLY A 150 3.25 -11.22 30.65
C GLY A 150 2.22 -10.14 30.90
N ALA A 151 2.41 -8.92 30.42
CA ALA A 151 1.53 -7.79 30.71
C ALA A 151 1.49 -6.71 29.60
N GLY A 152 1.73 -7.09 28.36
CA GLY A 152 1.62 -6.18 27.23
C GLY A 152 0.17 -5.82 26.91
N PHE A 153 -0.06 -4.61 26.41
CA PHE A 153 -1.37 -4.10 26.04
C PHE A 153 -1.49 -3.86 24.54
N PRO A 154 -2.50 -4.45 23.86
CA PRO A 154 -2.92 -4.04 22.53
C PRO A 154 -3.89 -2.87 22.62
N SER A 155 -3.68 -1.87 21.74
CA SER A 155 -4.64 -0.80 21.45
C SER A 155 -5.10 -0.95 20.02
N TYR A 156 -6.41 -0.84 19.76
CA TYR A 156 -7.02 -1.13 18.47
C TYR A 156 -7.55 0.13 17.82
N LYS A 157 -7.37 0.20 16.50
CA LYS A 157 -8.10 1.10 15.60
C LYS A 157 -8.63 0.26 14.45
N HIS A 158 -9.80 0.59 13.94
CA HIS A 158 -10.29 0.02 12.70
C HIS A 158 -9.59 0.69 11.53
N THR A 159 -9.35 -0.06 10.47
CA THR A 159 -8.85 0.50 9.22
C THR A 159 -9.99 1.19 8.48
N HIS A 160 -9.70 2.36 7.91
CA HIS A 160 -10.61 3.05 7.00
C HIS A 160 -9.98 3.07 5.61
N GLU A 161 -10.78 2.80 4.60
CA GLU A 161 -10.31 2.77 3.21
C GLU A 161 -10.17 4.18 2.60
N GLU A 162 -10.54 5.23 3.31
CA GLU A 162 -10.37 6.62 2.85
C GLU A 162 -8.96 6.87 2.31
N GLY A 163 -8.89 7.42 1.09
CA GLY A 163 -7.62 7.58 0.38
C GLY A 163 -6.92 6.26 0.02
N GLY A 164 -7.65 5.12 0.01
CA GLY A 164 -7.16 3.81 -0.41
C GLY A 164 -5.97 3.29 0.37
N PHE A 165 -5.97 3.43 1.69
CA PHE A 165 -4.89 3.04 2.58
C PHE A 165 -3.56 3.77 2.35
N LYS A 166 -3.56 4.93 1.68
CA LYS A 166 -2.34 5.69 1.37
C LYS A 166 -1.60 6.12 2.64
N ALA A 167 -2.33 6.69 3.61
CA ALA A 167 -1.76 7.13 4.89
C ALA A 167 -1.16 5.95 5.68
N LEU A 168 -1.85 4.80 5.71
CA LEU A 168 -1.38 3.59 6.38
C LEU A 168 -0.13 3.02 5.70
N ALA A 169 -0.13 2.91 4.37
CA ALA A 169 1.02 2.43 3.62
C ALA A 169 2.25 3.35 3.79
N TRP A 170 2.03 4.68 3.77
CA TRP A 170 3.09 5.65 4.04
C TRP A 170 3.65 5.48 5.45
N TYR A 171 2.77 5.39 6.47
CA TYR A 171 3.21 5.21 7.86
C TYR A 171 4.07 3.95 8.03
N ILE A 172 3.66 2.84 7.43
CA ILE A 172 4.39 1.57 7.52
C ILE A 172 5.74 1.63 6.81
N THR A 173 5.85 2.40 5.71
CA THR A 173 7.05 2.46 4.87
C THR A 173 7.91 3.70 5.09
N LYS A 174 7.47 4.68 5.89
CA LYS A 174 8.25 5.90 6.16
C LYS A 174 9.66 5.56 6.63
N PRO A 175 10.68 6.38 6.32
CA PRO A 175 12.01 6.21 6.86
C PRO A 175 11.99 6.14 8.39
N PRO A 176 12.98 5.50 9.05
CA PRO A 176 13.16 5.61 10.49
C PRO A 176 13.27 7.11 10.86
N ASP A 177 12.68 7.51 11.96
CA ASP A 177 12.94 8.83 12.53
C ASP A 177 14.45 8.91 12.92
N GLU A 178 15.04 10.10 12.99
CA GLU A 178 16.48 10.36 13.20
C GLU A 178 17.11 9.71 14.47
N SER A 179 16.35 8.98 15.21
CA SER A 179 16.77 8.24 16.41
C SER A 179 17.64 7.01 16.16
N GLY A 180 18.12 6.83 14.95
CA GLY A 180 19.38 6.13 14.67
C GLY A 180 19.44 4.62 14.76
N GLU A 181 18.37 3.85 14.81
CA GLU A 181 18.47 2.40 14.70
C GLU A 181 18.26 1.91 13.25
N GLU A 182 19.33 1.34 12.69
CA GLU A 182 19.37 0.68 11.40
C GLU A 182 18.33 -0.45 11.28
N SER A 183 17.19 -0.15 10.73
CA SER A 183 16.28 -1.16 10.24
C SER A 183 16.40 -1.26 8.72
N ILE A 184 17.20 -2.18 8.23
CA ILE A 184 17.36 -2.51 6.80
C ILE A 184 16.00 -2.88 6.14
N ARG A 185 15.00 -3.24 6.93
CA ARG A 185 13.62 -3.44 6.51
C ARG A 185 12.67 -2.73 7.47
N ASN A 186 12.01 -1.71 6.98
CA ASN A 186 11.07 -0.93 7.77
C ASN A 186 9.84 -1.73 8.24
N TYR A 187 9.49 -2.84 7.58
CA TYR A 187 8.35 -3.68 7.94
C TYR A 187 8.53 -5.15 7.55
N SER A 188 7.75 -6.01 8.17
CA SER A 188 7.61 -7.42 7.82
C SER A 188 6.16 -7.76 7.51
N ARG A 189 5.92 -8.84 6.78
CA ARG A 189 4.56 -9.28 6.42
C ARG A 189 4.44 -10.79 6.36
N SER A 190 3.23 -11.30 6.48
CA SER A 190 2.94 -12.71 6.28
C SER A 190 3.16 -13.13 4.81
N ARG A 191 3.54 -14.38 4.61
CA ARG A 191 3.88 -14.90 3.27
C ARG A 191 2.66 -15.20 2.40
N ASN A 192 1.50 -15.35 3.02
CA ASN A 192 0.23 -15.66 2.36
C ASN A 192 -0.53 -14.43 1.84
N LEU A 193 0.09 -13.24 1.83
CA LEU A 193 -0.49 -12.07 1.19
C LEU A 193 -0.39 -12.21 -0.33
N ALA A 194 -1.53 -12.13 -1.01
CA ALA A 194 -1.59 -12.10 -2.45
C ALA A 194 -0.97 -10.80 -2.99
N ILE A 195 -0.09 -10.92 -3.97
CA ILE A 195 0.52 -9.77 -4.64
C ILE A 195 -0.33 -9.45 -5.87
N PRO A 196 -0.92 -8.25 -5.98
CA PRO A 196 -1.73 -7.90 -7.12
C PRO A 196 -0.89 -7.82 -8.40
N GLU A 197 -1.34 -8.49 -9.44
CA GLU A 197 -0.73 -8.44 -10.76
C GLU A 197 -1.55 -7.50 -11.67
N PRO A 198 -0.90 -6.63 -12.45
CA PRO A 198 -1.62 -5.73 -13.34
C PRO A 198 -2.03 -6.41 -14.64
N GLU A 199 -3.18 -6.05 -15.16
CA GLU A 199 -3.46 -6.22 -16.57
C GLU A 199 -2.57 -5.25 -17.38
N ILE A 200 -1.88 -5.76 -18.41
CA ILE A 200 -0.92 -4.98 -19.19
C ILE A 200 -1.45 -4.78 -20.62
N LYS A 201 -1.64 -3.52 -21.00
CA LYS A 201 -2.07 -3.10 -22.35
C LYS A 201 -1.10 -2.11 -22.98
N ARG A 202 -1.21 -1.93 -24.28
CA ARG A 202 -0.56 -0.82 -24.99
C ARG A 202 -1.32 0.48 -24.68
N ALA A 203 -0.60 1.52 -24.22
CA ALA A 203 -1.14 2.86 -24.08
C ALA A 203 -1.02 3.65 -25.41
N LEU A 204 -2.03 4.45 -25.75
CA LEU A 204 -1.97 5.41 -26.84
C LEU A 204 -1.32 6.72 -26.35
N LYS A 205 -0.68 7.48 -27.25
CA LYS A 205 -0.04 8.74 -26.88
C LYS A 205 -1.06 9.73 -26.28
N ARG A 206 -2.23 9.84 -26.89
CA ARG A 206 -3.30 10.72 -26.42
C ARG A 206 -3.77 10.43 -25.01
N GLU A 207 -3.75 9.16 -24.60
CA GLU A 207 -4.13 8.72 -23.24
C GLU A 207 -3.09 9.10 -22.19
N MET A 208 -1.84 9.37 -22.59
CA MET A 208 -0.76 9.73 -21.67
C MET A 208 -0.69 11.24 -21.41
N VAL A 209 -1.19 12.05 -22.33
CA VAL A 209 -1.11 13.52 -22.28
C VAL A 209 -2.41 14.20 -21.87
N ASN A 210 -3.55 13.55 -22.12
CA ASN A 210 -4.86 14.07 -21.76
C ASN A 210 -5.22 13.68 -20.32
N TYR A 211 -6.05 14.51 -19.67
CA TYR A 211 -6.62 14.15 -18.39
C TYR A 211 -7.39 12.82 -18.50
N PRO A 212 -7.26 11.92 -17.54
CA PRO A 212 -7.91 10.62 -17.63
C PRO A 212 -9.44 10.74 -17.56
N ILE A 213 -10.12 9.83 -18.25
CA ILE A 213 -11.57 9.72 -18.24
C ILE A 213 -11.93 8.50 -17.38
N PRO A 214 -12.89 8.64 -16.44
CA PRO A 214 -13.29 7.53 -15.59
C PRO A 214 -14.03 6.44 -16.39
N LEU A 215 -13.95 5.22 -15.93
CA LEU A 215 -14.80 4.14 -16.44
C LEU A 215 -16.26 4.32 -15.95
N PRO A 216 -17.25 3.82 -16.70
CA PRO A 216 -18.65 3.83 -16.23
C PRO A 216 -18.79 3.23 -14.82
N GLY A 217 -19.48 3.92 -13.93
CA GLY A 217 -19.65 3.51 -12.53
C GLY A 217 -18.46 3.81 -11.61
N TYR A 218 -17.47 4.58 -12.08
CA TYR A 218 -16.33 5.03 -11.29
C TYR A 218 -16.15 6.53 -11.39
N TYR A 219 -15.53 7.13 -10.37
CA TYR A 219 -15.01 8.49 -10.42
C TYR A 219 -13.49 8.48 -10.24
N ILE A 220 -12.80 9.47 -10.75
CA ILE A 220 -11.36 9.65 -10.55
C ILE A 220 -11.15 10.48 -9.28
N ASP A 221 -10.31 9.98 -8.39
CA ASP A 221 -9.81 10.76 -7.25
C ASP A 221 -8.82 11.82 -7.78
N PRO A 222 -9.17 13.12 -7.72
CA PRO A 222 -8.31 14.19 -8.25
C PRO A 222 -6.95 14.23 -7.58
N ASP A 223 -6.86 13.93 -6.28
CA ASP A 223 -5.62 13.94 -5.50
C ASP A 223 -4.69 12.77 -5.85
N SER A 224 -5.22 11.75 -6.51
CA SER A 224 -4.44 10.61 -7.00
C SER A 224 -3.82 10.86 -8.38
N VAL A 225 -4.29 11.87 -9.12
CA VAL A 225 -3.84 12.13 -10.48
C VAL A 225 -2.43 12.71 -10.48
N SER A 226 -1.50 11.97 -11.04
CA SER A 226 -0.13 12.40 -11.27
C SER A 226 0.21 12.18 -12.73
N MET A 227 0.41 13.26 -13.48
CA MET A 227 0.75 13.20 -14.89
C MET A 227 1.74 14.30 -15.27
N GLY A 228 2.52 14.04 -16.30
CA GLY A 228 3.52 15.00 -16.77
C GLY A 228 4.62 14.36 -17.60
N VAL A 229 5.73 15.07 -17.71
CA VAL A 229 6.94 14.62 -18.37
C VAL A 229 8.02 14.36 -17.32
N ASN A 230 8.55 13.16 -17.30
CA ASN A 230 9.63 12.82 -16.39
C ASN A 230 10.89 13.62 -16.74
N PRO A 231 11.41 14.46 -15.83
CA PRO A 231 12.52 15.39 -16.15
C PRO A 231 13.84 14.67 -16.47
N ILE A 232 13.98 13.41 -16.06
CA ILE A 232 15.19 12.62 -16.30
C ILE A 232 15.12 11.89 -17.64
N THR A 233 13.95 11.38 -18.00
CA THR A 233 13.78 10.57 -19.23
C THR A 233 13.17 11.32 -20.38
N GLY A 234 12.54 12.49 -20.15
CA GLY A 234 11.79 13.25 -21.14
C GLY A 234 10.55 12.53 -21.66
N GLN A 235 10.03 11.56 -20.92
CA GLN A 235 8.90 10.74 -21.33
C GLN A 235 7.68 11.06 -20.51
N GLU A 236 6.52 11.09 -21.16
CA GLU A 236 5.23 11.28 -20.49
C GLU A 236 4.94 10.10 -19.56
N TYR A 237 4.30 10.41 -18.44
CA TYR A 237 3.75 9.43 -17.52
C TYR A 237 2.39 9.88 -17.02
N GLN A 238 1.58 8.93 -16.61
CA GLN A 238 0.30 9.19 -15.96
C GLN A 238 0.01 8.10 -14.95
N HIS A 239 -0.47 8.50 -13.77
CA HIS A 239 -0.97 7.61 -12.72
C HIS A 239 -2.24 8.22 -12.13
N TYR A 240 -3.26 7.40 -11.88
CA TYR A 240 -4.49 7.81 -11.22
C TYR A 240 -5.22 6.62 -10.61
N ILE A 241 -6.13 6.91 -9.69
CA ILE A 241 -6.99 5.94 -9.03
C ILE A 241 -8.44 6.31 -9.34
N MET A 242 -9.24 5.31 -9.66
CA MET A 242 -10.68 5.43 -9.78
C MET A 242 -11.32 4.66 -8.64
N TYR A 243 -12.32 5.25 -8.00
CA TYR A 243 -13.16 4.59 -7.01
C TYR A 243 -14.53 4.29 -7.58
N LYS A 244 -15.10 3.16 -7.14
CA LYS A 244 -16.45 2.75 -7.52
C LYS A 244 -17.45 3.71 -6.89
N LEU A 245 -18.40 4.19 -7.69
CA LEU A 245 -19.52 4.99 -7.19
C LEU A 245 -20.44 4.15 -6.30
N GLY A 246 -20.87 4.70 -5.17
CA GLY A 246 -21.89 4.09 -4.33
C GLY A 246 -23.24 4.03 -5.04
N SER A 247 -24.14 3.17 -4.55
CA SER A 247 -25.47 2.98 -5.18
C SER A 247 -26.29 4.27 -5.25
N SER A 248 -26.15 5.17 -4.26
CA SER A 248 -26.79 6.48 -4.21
C SER A 248 -26.24 7.46 -5.26
N GLU A 249 -24.94 7.41 -5.51
CA GLU A 249 -24.26 8.28 -6.48
C GLU A 249 -24.51 7.83 -7.92
N LEU A 250 -24.62 6.53 -8.17
CA LEU A 250 -25.00 5.96 -9.47
C LEU A 250 -26.40 6.43 -9.90
N SER A 251 -27.34 6.48 -8.96
CA SER A 251 -28.71 6.97 -9.23
C SER A 251 -28.73 8.47 -9.58
N ALA A 252 -27.86 9.26 -8.95
CA ALA A 252 -27.76 10.70 -9.24
C ALA A 252 -27.17 10.97 -10.63
N VAL A 253 -26.15 10.22 -11.04
CA VAL A 253 -25.51 10.33 -12.36
C VAL A 253 -26.46 9.89 -13.49
N GLN A 254 -27.24 8.84 -13.28
CA GLN A 254 -28.25 8.39 -14.25
C GLN A 254 -29.37 9.40 -14.46
N ASN A 255 -29.80 10.08 -13.38
CA ASN A 255 -30.84 11.12 -13.45
C ASN A 255 -30.37 12.42 -14.13
N GLN A 256 -29.08 12.73 -14.10
CA GLN A 256 -28.50 13.88 -14.82
C GLN A 256 -28.44 13.61 -16.33
N ASN A 257 -27.96 12.42 -16.73
CA ASN A 257 -27.85 12.05 -18.15
C ASN A 257 -29.23 11.84 -18.82
N GLY A 258 -30.30 11.57 -18.06
CA GLY A 258 -31.65 11.45 -18.55
C GLY A 258 -32.38 12.80 -18.78
N ARG A 259 -31.80 13.94 -18.31
CA ARG A 259 -32.34 15.29 -18.48
C ARG A 259 -31.74 16.08 -19.64
N GLU A 260 -30.61 15.63 -20.20
CA GLU A 260 -29.99 16.29 -21.36
C GLU A 260 -30.35 15.68 -22.71
N GLY A 261 -31.29 14.72 -22.73
CA GLY A 261 -31.76 14.02 -23.95
C GLY A 261 -33.27 14.17 -24.20
N GLY A 262 -33.89 15.21 -23.63
CA GLY A 262 -35.33 15.51 -23.86
C GLY A 262 -35.52 16.81 -24.59
#